data_aa7368562813c3d0fb60e8befbe847e6
#
_entry.id   aa7368562813c3d0fb60e8befbe847e6
#
_cell.length_a   1.000
_cell.length_b   1.000
_cell.length_c   1.000
_cell.angle_alpha   90.00
_cell.angle_beta   90.00
_cell.angle_gamma   90.00
#
_symmetry.space_group_name_H-M   'P 1'
#
loop_
_entity.id
_entity.type
_entity.pdbx_description
1 polymer ?
#
loop_
_entity_poly.entity_id
_entity_poly.type
_entity_poly.pdbx_seq_one_letter_code
_entity_poly.pdbx_strand_id
1 'polypeptide(L)'
;MMEYDEMFTVLSMCFAPVAKDEWRQLAEGPLWSDFLDAARRGLQDDGAFGAPESPMARARVRCPLQEFLSAGEVKALFAPPTCDEKRLFAARHFTGGLPASAVPVESLYAPWSNGPLPSPFSKAEGMYQGDSARYMRDLAGRMGMEVPPEFAACADHLALELDLVAVMLRSGMREEARRFTVERFSWLTAYRMRLLELADDARFYIGLVDVLLGVRARLAPAPGAEDGKREKDAYARAGRDRSHACI
;
A
#
# COMPACT_ATOMS: atom_id res chain seq x y z
N MET A 1 -21.44 6.09 4.59
CA MET A 1 -20.52 5.96 3.44
C MET A 1 -19.11 5.96 4.03
N MET A 2 -18.34 4.89 3.83
CA MET A 2 -17.00 4.75 4.38
C MET A 2 -16.06 5.80 3.79
N GLU A 3 -15.30 6.47 4.62
CA GLU A 3 -14.23 7.39 4.22
C GLU A 3 -12.96 6.61 3.86
N TYR A 4 -12.03 7.25 3.17
CA TYR A 4 -10.82 6.56 2.70
C TYR A 4 -9.87 6.15 3.82
N ASP A 5 -9.77 6.92 4.88
CA ASP A 5 -8.99 6.56 6.05
C ASP A 5 -9.54 5.31 6.75
N GLU A 6 -10.88 5.17 6.81
CA GLU A 6 -11.55 3.96 7.29
C GLU A 6 -11.25 2.77 6.37
N MET A 7 -11.23 2.97 5.04
CA MET A 7 -10.87 1.93 4.07
C MET A 7 -9.45 1.41 4.31
N PHE A 8 -8.48 2.28 4.52
CA PHE A 8 -7.11 1.87 4.83
C PHE A 8 -7.00 1.19 6.20
N THR A 9 -7.80 1.61 7.18
CA THR A 9 -7.89 0.91 8.47
C THR A 9 -8.41 -0.51 8.31
N VAL A 10 -9.47 -0.73 7.51
CA VAL A 10 -9.98 -2.07 7.21
C VAL A 10 -8.91 -2.93 6.52
N LEU A 11 -8.20 -2.37 5.55
CA LEU A 11 -7.10 -3.06 4.87
C LEU A 11 -5.98 -3.44 5.85
N SER A 12 -5.61 -2.54 6.77
CA SER A 12 -4.64 -2.84 7.84
C SER A 12 -5.08 -4.04 8.69
N MET A 13 -6.33 -4.05 9.15
CA MET A 13 -6.91 -5.15 9.93
C MET A 13 -6.90 -6.50 9.20
N CYS A 14 -6.96 -6.50 7.86
CA CYS A 14 -6.88 -7.73 7.08
C CYS A 14 -5.49 -8.39 7.19
N PHE A 15 -4.42 -7.62 7.31
CA PHE A 15 -3.05 -8.12 7.40
C PHE A 15 -2.53 -8.20 8.85
N ALA A 16 -3.10 -7.45 9.78
CA ALA A 16 -2.72 -7.46 11.20
C ALA A 16 -3.31 -8.64 11.96
N PRO A 17 -2.68 -9.09 13.05
CA PRO A 17 -3.36 -9.89 14.06
C PRO A 17 -4.45 -9.04 14.72
N VAL A 18 -5.69 -9.53 14.72
CA VAL A 18 -6.84 -8.85 15.33
C VAL A 18 -7.58 -9.79 16.27
N ALA A 19 -8.29 -9.24 17.25
CA ALA A 19 -9.12 -10.01 18.16
C ALA A 19 -10.28 -10.69 17.39
N LYS A 20 -10.74 -11.86 17.89
CA LYS A 20 -11.79 -12.64 17.22
C LYS A 20 -13.09 -11.85 17.05
N ASP A 21 -13.49 -11.09 18.06
CA ASP A 21 -14.72 -10.32 18.02
C ASP A 21 -14.63 -9.12 17.08
N GLU A 22 -13.47 -8.48 17.01
CA GLU A 22 -13.16 -7.42 16.07
C GLU A 22 -13.22 -7.91 14.62
N TRP A 23 -12.56 -9.04 14.35
CA TRP A 23 -12.61 -9.66 13.02
C TRP A 23 -14.05 -10.03 12.64
N ARG A 24 -14.82 -10.60 13.56
CA ARG A 24 -16.22 -10.97 13.30
C ARG A 24 -17.06 -9.73 12.98
N GLN A 25 -16.91 -8.64 13.73
CA GLN A 25 -17.61 -7.39 13.44
C GLN A 25 -17.28 -6.83 12.07
N LEU A 26 -16.03 -6.93 11.63
CA LEU A 26 -15.61 -6.54 10.30
C LEU A 26 -16.20 -7.47 9.23
N ALA A 27 -16.01 -8.78 9.39
CA ALA A 27 -16.32 -9.77 8.34
C ALA A 27 -17.83 -10.02 8.14
N GLU A 28 -18.59 -10.05 9.24
CA GLU A 28 -20.03 -10.37 9.25
C GLU A 28 -20.91 -9.12 9.29
N GLY A 29 -20.36 -7.98 9.66
CA GLY A 29 -21.07 -6.70 9.75
C GLY A 29 -21.18 -5.97 8.42
N PRO A 30 -21.82 -4.78 8.41
CA PRO A 30 -21.92 -3.96 7.21
C PRO A 30 -20.58 -3.39 6.76
N LEU A 31 -19.58 -3.35 7.65
CA LEU A 31 -18.29 -2.71 7.42
C LEU A 31 -17.55 -3.27 6.20
N TRP A 32 -17.61 -4.59 6.01
CA TRP A 32 -17.01 -5.23 4.83
C TRP A 32 -17.71 -4.82 3.52
N SER A 33 -19.04 -4.76 3.52
CA SER A 33 -19.79 -4.28 2.36
C SER A 33 -19.47 -2.83 2.02
N ASP A 34 -19.39 -1.98 3.05
CA ASP A 34 -19.05 -0.56 2.91
C ASP A 34 -17.61 -0.40 2.40
N PHE A 35 -16.69 -1.24 2.86
CA PHE A 35 -15.31 -1.30 2.35
C PHE A 35 -15.27 -1.65 0.85
N LEU A 36 -15.98 -2.69 0.40
CA LEU A 36 -16.01 -3.06 -1.01
C LEU A 36 -16.57 -1.92 -1.88
N ASP A 37 -17.64 -1.26 -1.41
CA ASP A 37 -18.22 -0.12 -2.11
C ASP A 37 -17.28 1.09 -2.14
N ALA A 38 -16.54 1.34 -1.06
CA ALA A 38 -15.53 2.39 -0.99
C ALA A 38 -14.35 2.10 -1.92
N ALA A 39 -13.84 0.87 -1.92
CA ALA A 39 -12.77 0.43 -2.81
C ALA A 39 -13.16 0.59 -4.29
N ARG A 40 -14.40 0.22 -4.66
CA ARG A 40 -14.92 0.41 -6.02
C ARG A 40 -14.97 1.87 -6.42
N ARG A 41 -15.50 2.74 -5.56
CA ARG A 41 -15.55 4.18 -5.81
C ARG A 41 -14.16 4.78 -5.91
N GLY A 42 -13.28 4.46 -4.98
CA GLY A 42 -11.90 4.95 -4.96
C GLY A 42 -11.11 4.63 -6.21
N LEU A 43 -11.47 3.55 -6.90
CA LEU A 43 -10.87 3.19 -8.18
C LEU A 43 -11.54 3.90 -9.37
N GLN A 44 -12.74 4.44 -9.20
CA GLN A 44 -13.53 5.10 -10.26
C GLN A 44 -13.44 6.62 -10.18
N ASP A 45 -13.39 7.20 -8.98
CA ASP A 45 -13.49 8.63 -8.72
C ASP A 45 -12.17 9.28 -8.32
N ASP A 46 -12.18 10.62 -8.39
CA ASP A 46 -11.08 11.50 -7.97
C ASP A 46 -11.00 11.69 -6.44
N GLY A 47 -11.51 10.76 -5.71
CA GLY A 47 -11.63 10.61 -4.27
C GLY A 47 -10.73 11.43 -3.34
N ALA A 48 -10.35 10.85 -2.20
CA ALA A 48 -9.59 11.52 -1.13
C ALA A 48 -8.23 12.08 -1.54
N PHE A 49 -7.65 11.56 -2.60
CA PHE A 49 -6.33 11.96 -3.09
C PHE A 49 -6.36 13.03 -4.20
N GLY A 50 -7.55 13.48 -4.60
CA GLY A 50 -7.72 14.45 -5.69
C GLY A 50 -7.83 13.83 -7.07
N ALA A 51 -8.04 14.67 -8.10
CA ALA A 51 -8.25 14.24 -9.47
C ALA A 51 -7.03 13.52 -10.05
N PRO A 52 -7.22 12.38 -10.74
CA PRO A 52 -6.12 11.78 -11.50
C PRO A 52 -5.69 12.72 -12.63
N GLU A 53 -4.39 12.91 -12.72
CA GLU A 53 -3.78 13.90 -13.61
C GLU A 53 -4.00 13.62 -15.10
N SER A 54 -4.51 12.42 -15.49
CA SER A 54 -4.86 12.15 -16.88
C SER A 54 -5.89 11.02 -17.08
N PRO A 55 -6.69 11.06 -18.18
CA PRO A 55 -7.59 9.98 -18.57
C PRO A 55 -6.87 8.64 -18.83
N MET A 56 -5.60 8.67 -19.23
CA MET A 56 -4.78 7.49 -19.46
C MET A 56 -4.40 6.76 -18.17
N ALA A 57 -4.29 7.48 -17.04
CA ALA A 57 -4.10 6.86 -15.73
C ALA A 57 -5.32 6.01 -15.34
N ARG A 58 -6.53 6.48 -15.66
CA ARG A 58 -7.78 5.74 -15.44
C ARG A 58 -7.85 4.43 -16.25
N ALA A 59 -7.39 4.44 -17.50
CA ALA A 59 -7.45 3.28 -18.37
C ALA A 59 -6.46 2.15 -17.99
N ARG A 60 -5.44 2.45 -17.19
CA ARG A 60 -4.42 1.49 -16.77
C ARG A 60 -4.82 0.65 -15.56
N VAL A 61 -5.80 1.11 -14.79
CA VAL A 61 -6.25 0.44 -13.58
C VAL A 61 -7.43 -0.46 -13.94
N ARG A 62 -7.15 -1.61 -14.54
CA ARG A 62 -8.12 -2.69 -14.67
C ARG A 62 -8.13 -3.50 -13.37
N CYS A 63 -8.92 -3.08 -12.42
CA CYS A 63 -9.21 -3.89 -11.24
C CYS A 63 -10.43 -4.77 -11.55
N PRO A 64 -10.38 -6.09 -11.28
CA PRO A 64 -11.54 -6.99 -11.44
C PRO A 64 -12.79 -6.51 -10.71
N LEU A 65 -12.63 -5.71 -9.66
CA LEU A 65 -13.73 -5.07 -8.94
C LEU A 65 -14.52 -4.04 -9.77
N GLN A 66 -14.00 -3.57 -10.91
CA GLN A 66 -14.56 -2.42 -11.62
C GLN A 66 -15.45 -2.77 -12.80
N GLU A 67 -15.13 -3.77 -13.59
CA GLU A 67 -15.66 -3.83 -14.97
C GLU A 67 -16.61 -5.00 -15.29
N PHE A 68 -16.56 -6.11 -14.54
CA PHE A 68 -17.19 -7.35 -15.01
C PHE A 68 -18.07 -8.07 -13.99
N LEU A 69 -18.11 -7.62 -12.74
CA LEU A 69 -18.79 -8.34 -11.68
C LEU A 69 -19.90 -7.49 -11.06
N SER A 70 -21.07 -8.09 -10.91
CA SER A 70 -22.14 -7.54 -10.09
C SER A 70 -21.68 -7.38 -8.63
N ALA A 71 -22.34 -6.52 -7.85
CA ALA A 71 -22.04 -6.38 -6.42
C ALA A 71 -22.11 -7.69 -5.65
N GLY A 72 -23.01 -8.63 -6.08
CA GLY A 72 -23.10 -9.97 -5.48
C GLY A 72 -21.93 -10.87 -5.81
N GLU A 73 -21.44 -10.85 -7.05
CA GLU A 73 -20.26 -11.61 -7.47
C GLU A 73 -18.99 -11.10 -6.78
N VAL A 74 -18.83 -9.78 -6.66
CA VAL A 74 -17.73 -9.19 -5.90
C VAL A 74 -17.76 -9.63 -4.44
N LYS A 75 -18.92 -9.61 -3.78
CA LYS A 75 -19.07 -10.10 -2.41
C LYS A 75 -18.70 -11.58 -2.28
N ALA A 76 -19.06 -12.41 -3.25
CA ALA A 76 -18.75 -13.85 -3.23
C ALA A 76 -17.25 -14.12 -3.43
N LEU A 77 -16.59 -13.38 -4.32
CA LEU A 77 -15.16 -13.56 -4.61
C LEU A 77 -14.25 -13.00 -3.50
N PHE A 78 -14.70 -11.95 -2.83
CA PHE A 78 -13.95 -11.27 -1.78
C PHE A 78 -14.59 -11.45 -0.39
N ALA A 79 -15.23 -12.59 -0.15
CA ALA A 79 -15.72 -12.96 1.17
C ALA A 79 -14.52 -13.06 2.14
N PRO A 80 -14.55 -12.37 3.29
CA PRO A 80 -13.49 -12.50 4.29
C PRO A 80 -13.44 -13.94 4.82
N PRO A 81 -12.26 -14.48 5.08
CA PRO A 81 -12.13 -15.76 5.76
C PRO A 81 -12.68 -15.66 7.19
N THR A 82 -13.04 -16.78 7.78
CA THR A 82 -13.31 -16.84 9.21
C THR A 82 -12.05 -16.45 10.01
N CYS A 83 -12.21 -16.05 11.28
CA CYS A 83 -11.07 -15.71 12.13
C CYS A 83 -10.05 -16.85 12.25
N ASP A 84 -10.54 -18.09 12.30
CA ASP A 84 -9.68 -19.26 12.43
C ASP A 84 -8.93 -19.56 11.13
N GLU A 85 -9.58 -19.41 9.96
CA GLU A 85 -8.92 -19.50 8.65
C GLU A 85 -7.87 -18.41 8.47
N LYS A 86 -8.18 -17.16 8.84
CA LYS A 86 -7.23 -16.04 8.81
C LYS A 86 -6.00 -16.33 9.67
N ARG A 87 -6.20 -16.82 10.91
CA ARG A 87 -5.11 -17.17 11.81
C ARG A 87 -4.26 -18.32 11.28
N LEU A 88 -4.91 -19.35 10.73
CA LEU A 88 -4.23 -20.50 10.14
C LEU A 88 -3.38 -20.08 8.94
N PHE A 89 -3.94 -19.25 8.05
CA PHE A 89 -3.21 -18.71 6.90
C PHE A 89 -2.01 -17.88 7.36
N ALA A 90 -2.21 -16.97 8.31
CA ALA A 90 -1.12 -16.16 8.85
C ALA A 90 -0.03 -17.00 9.52
N ALA A 91 -0.39 -18.01 10.30
CA ALA A 91 0.57 -18.91 10.93
C ALA A 91 1.41 -19.70 9.92
N ARG A 92 0.84 -20.06 8.76
CA ARG A 92 1.55 -20.80 7.71
C ARG A 92 2.38 -19.91 6.79
N HIS A 93 1.88 -18.71 6.46
CA HIS A 93 2.40 -17.92 5.35
C HIS A 93 2.97 -16.57 5.77
N PHE A 94 2.52 -15.98 6.89
CA PHE A 94 3.03 -14.70 7.40
C PHE A 94 4.15 -14.88 8.42
N THR A 95 4.62 -16.11 8.59
CA THR A 95 5.76 -16.45 9.44
C THR A 95 7.00 -16.64 8.58
N GLY A 96 8.08 -15.93 8.87
CA GLY A 96 9.32 -15.99 8.09
C GLY A 96 10.08 -17.31 8.25
N GLY A 97 10.96 -17.59 7.28
CA GLY A 97 11.88 -18.75 7.33
C GLY A 97 11.29 -20.06 6.81
N LEU A 98 10.06 -20.10 6.37
CA LEU A 98 9.42 -21.28 5.79
C LEU A 98 9.44 -21.22 4.26
N PRO A 99 9.56 -22.34 3.55
CA PRO A 99 9.52 -22.38 2.08
C PRO A 99 8.22 -21.77 1.49
N ALA A 100 7.11 -21.89 2.21
CA ALA A 100 5.81 -21.34 1.82
C ALA A 100 5.52 -19.96 2.44
N SER A 101 6.54 -19.24 2.93
CA SER A 101 6.35 -17.91 3.51
C SER A 101 6.01 -16.87 2.46
N ALA A 102 4.98 -16.06 2.74
CA ALA A 102 4.61 -14.86 2.00
C ALA A 102 4.33 -13.73 3.01
N VAL A 103 5.37 -13.37 3.77
CA VAL A 103 5.27 -12.38 4.85
C VAL A 103 5.05 -11.00 4.24
N PRO A 104 4.01 -10.24 4.62
CA PRO A 104 3.72 -8.93 4.06
C PRO A 104 4.61 -7.83 4.68
N VAL A 105 5.91 -7.89 4.39
CA VAL A 105 6.95 -6.98 4.92
C VAL A 105 7.77 -6.43 3.76
N GLU A 106 7.82 -5.11 3.61
CA GLU A 106 8.42 -4.43 2.47
C GLU A 106 9.89 -4.82 2.25
N SER A 107 10.69 -4.84 3.32
CA SER A 107 12.13 -5.14 3.22
C SER A 107 12.47 -6.53 2.70
N LEU A 108 11.51 -7.44 2.61
CA LEU A 108 11.70 -8.75 1.97
C LEU A 108 11.61 -8.70 0.44
N TYR A 109 10.94 -7.70 -0.11
CA TYR A 109 10.65 -7.56 -1.55
C TYR A 109 11.30 -6.34 -2.18
N ALA A 110 11.66 -5.33 -1.39
CA ALA A 110 12.38 -4.17 -1.85
C ALA A 110 13.90 -4.43 -1.87
N PRO A 111 14.65 -3.91 -2.87
CA PRO A 111 16.11 -4.00 -2.87
C PRO A 111 16.70 -3.27 -1.66
N TRP A 112 17.76 -3.81 -1.07
CA TRP A 112 18.35 -3.32 0.18
C TRP A 112 18.99 -1.95 0.07
N SER A 113 19.29 -1.34 -0.90
CA SER A 113 19.71 0.06 -0.90
C SER A 113 19.48 0.73 -2.25
N ASN A 114 18.88 1.89 -2.23
CA ASN A 114 18.93 2.87 -3.31
C ASN A 114 20.16 3.79 -3.18
N GLY A 115 21.23 3.33 -2.51
CA GLY A 115 22.47 4.08 -2.38
C GLY A 115 23.18 4.25 -3.73
N PRO A 116 23.95 5.35 -3.93
CA PRO A 116 24.62 5.63 -5.20
C PRO A 116 25.74 4.63 -5.53
N LEU A 117 26.09 3.73 -4.63
CA LEU A 117 27.09 2.67 -4.85
C LEU A 117 26.42 1.30 -4.75
N PRO A 118 26.58 0.42 -5.75
CA PRO A 118 26.13 -0.97 -5.65
C PRO A 118 26.85 -1.63 -4.49
N SER A 119 26.10 -1.95 -3.43
CA SER A 119 26.63 -2.78 -2.35
C SER A 119 26.95 -4.17 -2.91
N PRO A 120 28.11 -4.76 -2.60
CA PRO A 120 28.40 -6.14 -2.98
C PRO A 120 27.40 -7.15 -2.37
N PHE A 121 26.58 -6.69 -1.43
CA PHE A 121 25.51 -7.44 -0.79
C PHE A 121 24.12 -7.09 -1.32
N SER A 122 23.99 -6.21 -2.31
CA SER A 122 22.71 -5.90 -2.97
C SER A 122 22.26 -7.11 -3.80
N LYS A 123 21.71 -8.11 -3.13
CA LYS A 123 20.94 -9.15 -3.80
C LYS A 123 19.60 -8.56 -4.21
N ALA A 124 19.03 -9.09 -5.30
CA ALA A 124 17.69 -8.72 -5.77
C ALA A 124 16.57 -8.98 -4.74
N GLU A 125 16.85 -9.76 -3.71
CA GLU A 125 15.96 -10.06 -2.59
C GLU A 125 16.31 -9.17 -1.40
N GLY A 126 15.29 -8.54 -0.82
CA GLY A 126 15.39 -7.72 0.38
C GLY A 126 15.74 -8.55 1.62
N MET A 127 16.15 -7.89 2.68
CA MET A 127 16.49 -8.50 3.96
C MET A 127 15.57 -7.98 5.07
N TYR A 128 15.22 -8.85 6.02
CA TYR A 128 14.52 -8.42 7.24
C TYR A 128 15.26 -7.25 7.92
N GLN A 129 14.50 -6.29 8.45
CA GLN A 129 15.01 -5.09 9.10
C GLN A 129 15.90 -4.20 8.21
N GLY A 130 15.66 -4.21 6.91
CA GLY A 130 16.33 -3.35 5.95
C GLY A 130 16.02 -1.86 6.13
N ASP A 131 16.40 -1.07 5.13
CA ASP A 131 16.20 0.39 5.16
C ASP A 131 14.73 0.78 5.27
N SER A 132 13.81 -0.01 4.71
CA SER A 132 12.37 0.18 4.84
C SER A 132 11.92 0.13 6.29
N ALA A 133 12.33 -0.88 7.05
CA ALA A 133 11.96 -1.01 8.46
C ALA A 133 12.51 0.13 9.32
N ARG A 134 13.73 0.60 9.01
CA ARG A 134 14.35 1.74 9.68
C ARG A 134 13.58 3.03 9.38
N TYR A 135 13.29 3.26 8.11
CA TYR A 135 12.49 4.40 7.67
C TYR A 135 11.12 4.45 8.35
N MET A 136 10.42 3.32 8.41
CA MET A 136 9.10 3.23 9.05
C MET A 136 9.16 3.53 10.55
N ARG A 137 10.17 3.01 11.28
CA ARG A 137 10.36 3.38 12.70
C ARG A 137 10.60 4.86 12.91
N ASP A 138 11.47 5.45 12.09
CA ASP A 138 11.78 6.87 12.18
C ASP A 138 10.57 7.73 11.85
N LEU A 139 9.79 7.34 10.84
CA LEU A 139 8.58 8.05 10.45
C LEU A 139 7.49 7.95 11.53
N ALA A 140 7.21 6.74 12.04
CA ALA A 140 6.28 6.54 13.14
C ALA A 140 6.67 7.39 14.37
N GLY A 141 7.95 7.35 14.77
CA GLY A 141 8.46 8.15 15.89
C GLY A 141 8.27 9.65 15.68
N ARG A 142 8.51 10.18 14.47
CA ARG A 142 8.27 11.61 14.14
C ARG A 142 6.80 11.99 14.20
N MET A 143 5.91 11.06 13.93
CA MET A 143 4.45 11.26 14.02
C MET A 143 3.92 11.00 15.44
N GLY A 144 4.78 10.69 16.42
CA GLY A 144 4.38 10.37 17.79
C GLY A 144 3.66 9.03 17.92
N MET A 145 3.86 8.12 16.96
CA MET A 145 3.29 6.78 16.95
C MET A 145 4.30 5.78 17.50
N GLU A 146 3.82 4.81 18.28
CA GLU A 146 4.61 3.68 18.74
C GLU A 146 4.36 2.47 17.83
N VAL A 147 5.45 1.76 17.48
CA VAL A 147 5.32 0.47 16.78
C VAL A 147 4.87 -0.58 17.79
N PRO A 148 3.72 -1.24 17.58
CA PRO A 148 3.23 -2.27 18.49
C PRO A 148 4.24 -3.41 18.67
N PRO A 149 4.31 -4.04 19.86
CA PRO A 149 5.30 -5.08 20.18
C PRO A 149 5.32 -6.25 19.17
N GLU A 150 4.16 -6.65 18.66
CA GLU A 150 4.01 -7.70 17.65
C GLU A 150 4.69 -7.38 16.31
N PHE A 151 4.90 -6.10 16.01
CA PHE A 151 5.59 -5.62 14.81
C PHE A 151 7.01 -5.10 15.09
N ALA A 152 7.54 -5.25 16.31
CA ALA A 152 8.86 -4.71 16.68
C ALA A 152 9.99 -5.21 15.75
N ALA A 153 9.88 -6.44 15.24
CA ALA A 153 10.84 -7.02 14.30
C ALA A 153 10.64 -6.59 12.85
N CYS A 154 9.46 -6.05 12.47
CA CYS A 154 9.07 -5.72 11.10
C CYS A 154 8.21 -4.45 11.08
N ALA A 155 8.83 -3.31 11.39
CA ALA A 155 8.13 -2.02 11.40
C ALA A 155 7.60 -1.60 10.02
N ASP A 156 8.10 -2.20 8.94
CA ASP A 156 7.67 -2.10 7.56
C ASP A 156 6.68 -3.20 7.14
N HIS A 157 5.92 -3.71 8.10
CA HIS A 157 4.82 -4.62 7.82
C HIS A 157 3.66 -3.87 7.16
N LEU A 158 3.05 -4.47 6.13
CA LEU A 158 1.98 -3.84 5.35
C LEU A 158 0.84 -3.27 6.21
N ALA A 159 0.47 -3.97 7.29
CA ALA A 159 -0.55 -3.46 8.21
C ALA A 159 -0.18 -2.09 8.81
N LEU A 160 1.09 -1.89 9.19
CA LEU A 160 1.54 -0.59 9.73
C LEU A 160 1.64 0.48 8.64
N GLU A 161 2.08 0.12 7.44
CA GLU A 161 2.10 1.06 6.31
C GLU A 161 0.69 1.56 5.97
N LEU A 162 -0.31 0.66 5.99
CA LEU A 162 -1.70 0.99 5.73
C LEU A 162 -2.31 1.84 6.86
N ASP A 163 -2.02 1.52 8.11
CA ASP A 163 -2.49 2.30 9.25
C ASP A 163 -1.87 3.71 9.24
N LEU A 164 -0.60 3.83 8.87
CA LEU A 164 0.06 5.12 8.69
C LEU A 164 -0.62 5.97 7.61
N VAL A 165 -1.01 5.40 6.47
CA VAL A 165 -1.78 6.11 5.44
C VAL A 165 -3.13 6.57 6.01
N ALA A 166 -3.83 5.72 6.77
CA ALA A 166 -5.08 6.09 7.42
C ALA A 166 -4.90 7.26 8.39
N VAL A 167 -3.84 7.26 9.20
CA VAL A 167 -3.50 8.35 10.12
C VAL A 167 -3.19 9.65 9.36
N MET A 168 -2.40 9.60 8.29
CA MET A 168 -2.12 10.76 7.45
C MET A 168 -3.42 11.37 6.88
N LEU A 169 -4.33 10.54 6.37
CA LEU A 169 -5.61 10.99 5.81
C LEU A 169 -6.48 11.64 6.89
N ARG A 170 -6.64 11.03 8.07
CA ARG A 170 -7.37 11.60 9.21
C ARG A 170 -6.78 12.93 9.68
N SER A 171 -5.47 13.09 9.57
CA SER A 171 -4.75 14.32 9.92
C SER A 171 -4.79 15.39 8.82
N GLY A 172 -5.48 15.14 7.70
CA GLY A 172 -5.56 16.06 6.55
C GLY A 172 -4.30 16.10 5.67
N MET A 173 -3.31 15.24 5.91
CA MET A 173 -2.04 15.14 5.18
C MET A 173 -2.20 14.34 3.88
N ARG A 174 -3.11 14.81 3.00
CA ARG A 174 -3.52 14.05 1.80
C ARG A 174 -2.39 13.88 0.78
N GLU A 175 -1.58 14.90 0.58
CA GLU A 175 -0.48 14.83 -0.39
C GLU A 175 0.65 13.90 0.11
N GLU A 176 0.93 13.92 1.39
CA GLU A 176 1.88 13.01 2.04
C GLU A 176 1.40 11.56 1.94
N ALA A 177 0.11 11.31 2.22
CA ALA A 177 -0.51 10.01 2.07
C ALA A 177 -0.43 9.50 0.61
N ARG A 178 -0.71 10.38 -0.38
CA ARG A 178 -0.58 10.09 -1.81
C ARG A 178 0.85 9.70 -2.15
N ARG A 179 1.82 10.55 -1.80
CA ARG A 179 3.24 10.32 -2.08
C ARG A 179 3.72 9.04 -1.43
N PHE A 180 3.39 8.81 -0.16
CA PHE A 180 3.73 7.58 0.55
C PHE A 180 3.20 6.35 -0.18
N THR A 181 1.92 6.34 -0.56
CA THR A 181 1.30 5.22 -1.29
C THR A 181 2.01 4.94 -2.62
N VAL A 182 2.30 5.98 -3.41
CA VAL A 182 2.97 5.82 -4.71
C VAL A 182 4.39 5.29 -4.57
N GLU A 183 5.16 5.86 -3.65
CA GLU A 183 6.57 5.53 -3.46
C GLU A 183 6.75 4.18 -2.76
N ARG A 184 5.98 3.94 -1.69
CA ARG A 184 6.21 2.79 -0.81
C ARG A 184 5.54 1.49 -1.26
N PHE A 185 4.39 1.53 -1.92
CA PHE A 185 3.67 0.31 -2.31
C PHE A 185 4.16 -0.34 -3.63
N SER A 186 5.35 0.03 -4.12
CA SER A 186 5.93 -0.59 -5.32
C SER A 186 6.26 -2.08 -5.15
N TRP A 187 6.64 -2.51 -3.95
CA TRP A 187 6.98 -3.88 -3.62
C TRP A 187 5.80 -4.85 -3.65
N LEU A 188 4.57 -4.35 -3.56
CA LEU A 188 3.36 -5.16 -3.57
C LEU A 188 3.22 -6.01 -4.84
N THR A 189 3.83 -5.61 -5.95
CA THR A 189 3.86 -6.43 -7.17
C THR A 189 4.63 -7.74 -6.94
N ALA A 190 5.80 -7.68 -6.30
CA ALA A 190 6.58 -8.87 -5.96
C ALA A 190 5.87 -9.72 -4.89
N TYR A 191 5.27 -9.07 -3.89
CA TYR A 191 4.48 -9.75 -2.87
C TYR A 191 3.28 -10.49 -3.47
N ARG A 192 2.56 -9.87 -4.41
CA ARG A 192 1.46 -10.50 -5.15
C ARG A 192 1.92 -11.76 -5.87
N MET A 193 3.06 -11.69 -6.57
CA MET A 193 3.63 -12.87 -7.24
C MET A 193 3.93 -13.98 -6.24
N ARG A 194 4.46 -13.62 -5.06
CA ARG A 194 4.71 -14.58 -4.00
C ARG A 194 3.44 -15.24 -3.47
N LEU A 195 2.34 -14.48 -3.31
CA LEU A 195 1.04 -15.03 -2.92
C LEU A 195 0.49 -16.04 -3.96
N LEU A 196 0.73 -15.80 -5.25
CA LEU A 196 0.31 -16.71 -6.33
C LEU A 196 1.08 -18.04 -6.33
N GLU A 197 2.27 -18.09 -5.75
CA GLU A 197 3.08 -19.32 -5.64
C GLU A 197 2.65 -20.23 -4.48
N LEU A 198 1.79 -19.74 -3.58
CA LEU A 198 1.33 -20.52 -2.44
C LEU A 198 0.41 -21.68 -2.91
N ALA A 199 0.56 -22.84 -2.28
CA ALA A 199 -0.31 -23.98 -2.51
C ALA A 199 -1.70 -23.80 -1.88
N ASP A 200 -1.79 -22.99 -0.83
CA ASP A 200 -3.05 -22.68 -0.14
C ASP A 200 -3.81 -21.56 -0.86
N ASP A 201 -5.12 -21.47 -0.60
CA ASP A 201 -5.97 -20.44 -1.21
C ASP A 201 -5.65 -19.04 -0.65
N ALA A 202 -4.93 -18.27 -1.44
CA ALA A 202 -4.55 -16.89 -1.14
C ALA A 202 -5.45 -15.83 -1.81
N ARG A 203 -6.56 -16.21 -2.47
CA ARG A 203 -7.41 -15.31 -3.29
C ARG A 203 -7.85 -14.07 -2.54
N PHE A 204 -8.19 -14.18 -1.25
CA PHE A 204 -8.57 -13.06 -0.42
C PHE A 204 -7.45 -12.01 -0.36
N TYR A 205 -6.23 -12.41 -0.01
CA TYR A 205 -5.08 -11.52 0.10
C TYR A 205 -4.62 -10.99 -1.27
N ILE A 206 -4.66 -11.81 -2.30
CA ILE A 206 -4.38 -11.37 -3.68
C ILE A 206 -5.34 -10.28 -4.10
N GLY A 207 -6.63 -10.43 -3.82
CA GLY A 207 -7.64 -9.41 -4.13
C GLY A 207 -7.39 -8.09 -3.39
N LEU A 208 -7.00 -8.12 -2.11
CA LEU A 208 -6.65 -6.91 -1.35
C LEU A 208 -5.41 -6.23 -1.94
N VAL A 209 -4.40 -7.00 -2.32
CA VAL A 209 -3.19 -6.46 -2.96
C VAL A 209 -3.52 -5.86 -4.33
N ASP A 210 -4.42 -6.47 -5.10
CA ASP A 210 -4.88 -5.92 -6.38
C ASP A 210 -5.58 -4.57 -6.22
N VAL A 211 -6.40 -4.40 -5.16
CA VAL A 211 -6.99 -3.10 -4.82
C VAL A 211 -5.89 -2.07 -4.53
N LEU A 212 -4.90 -2.41 -3.71
CA LEU A 212 -3.80 -1.51 -3.37
C LEU A 212 -2.95 -1.12 -4.58
N LEU A 213 -2.64 -2.08 -5.45
CA LEU A 213 -1.92 -1.83 -6.70
C LEU A 213 -2.73 -0.93 -7.65
N GLY A 214 -4.05 -1.12 -7.69
CA GLY A 214 -4.96 -0.25 -8.42
C GLY A 214 -4.95 1.19 -7.90
N VAL A 215 -5.08 1.37 -6.59
CA VAL A 215 -4.99 2.70 -5.95
C VAL A 215 -3.64 3.35 -6.25
N ARG A 216 -2.54 2.62 -6.05
CA ARG A 216 -1.19 3.12 -6.36
C ARG A 216 -1.04 3.58 -7.80
N ALA A 217 -1.50 2.77 -8.77
CA ALA A 217 -1.40 3.09 -10.19
C ALA A 217 -2.18 4.35 -10.56
N ARG A 218 -3.33 4.56 -9.92
CA ARG A 218 -4.16 5.74 -10.12
C ARG A 218 -3.51 7.01 -9.56
N LEU A 219 -2.86 6.91 -8.42
CA LEU A 219 -2.20 8.02 -7.73
C LEU A 219 -0.85 8.40 -8.35
N ALA A 220 -0.24 7.50 -9.11
CA ALA A 220 1.02 7.76 -9.77
C ALA A 220 0.88 8.88 -10.82
N PRO A 221 1.84 9.81 -10.89
CA PRO A 221 1.85 10.85 -11.90
C PRO A 221 1.87 10.24 -13.31
N ALA A 222 1.27 10.92 -14.28
CA ALA A 222 1.33 10.47 -15.67
C ALA A 222 2.79 10.41 -16.15
N PRO A 223 3.17 9.41 -16.96
CA PRO A 223 4.52 9.32 -17.51
C PRO A 223 4.87 10.61 -18.26
N GLY A 224 5.96 11.27 -17.87
CA GLY A 224 6.41 12.55 -18.44
C GLY A 224 6.04 13.80 -17.63
N ALA A 225 5.18 13.72 -16.61
CA ALA A 225 4.83 14.88 -15.79
C ALA A 225 6.00 15.36 -14.90
N GLU A 226 6.89 14.45 -14.49
CA GLU A 226 8.06 14.80 -13.69
C GLU A 226 9.17 15.46 -14.51
N ASP A 227 9.36 15.06 -15.75
CA ASP A 227 10.36 15.67 -16.64
C ASP A 227 10.01 17.12 -16.95
N GLY A 228 8.73 17.42 -17.20
CA GLY A 228 8.26 18.79 -17.44
C GLY A 228 8.35 19.68 -16.19
N LYS A 229 8.26 19.12 -14.99
CA LYS A 229 8.42 19.89 -13.74
C LYS A 229 9.89 20.17 -13.43
N ARG A 230 10.76 19.18 -13.62
CA ARG A 230 12.23 19.35 -13.49
C ARG A 230 12.78 20.38 -14.49
N GLU A 231 12.26 20.37 -15.72
CA GLU A 231 12.65 21.32 -16.77
C GLU A 231 12.16 22.73 -16.43
N LYS A 232 10.92 22.91 -15.95
CA LYS A 232 10.39 24.19 -15.47
C LYS A 232 11.13 24.73 -14.26
N ASP A 233 11.47 23.87 -13.29
CA ASP A 233 12.24 24.26 -12.11
C ASP A 233 13.70 24.60 -12.47
N ALA A 234 14.30 23.91 -13.42
CA ALA A 234 15.62 24.24 -13.97
C ALA A 234 15.61 25.61 -14.68
N TYR A 235 14.59 25.88 -15.53
CA TYR A 235 14.42 27.19 -16.18
C TYR A 235 14.18 28.31 -15.17
N ALA A 236 13.38 28.07 -14.13
CA ALA A 236 13.11 29.05 -13.07
C ALA A 236 14.36 29.35 -12.21
N ARG A 237 15.26 28.40 -12.02
CA ARG A 237 16.55 28.60 -11.36
C ARG A 237 17.52 29.37 -12.23
N ALA A 238 17.64 29.00 -13.51
CA ALA A 238 18.51 29.69 -14.48
C ALA A 238 18.07 31.14 -14.74
N GLY A 239 16.76 31.43 -14.67
CA GLY A 239 16.22 32.79 -14.78
C GLY A 239 16.56 33.68 -13.58
N ARG A 240 16.68 33.13 -12.36
CA ARG A 240 17.06 33.88 -11.16
C ARG A 240 18.54 34.24 -11.11
N ASP A 241 19.42 33.35 -11.58
CA ASP A 241 20.85 33.62 -11.60
C ASP A 241 21.24 34.73 -12.60
N ARG A 242 20.47 34.94 -13.68
CA ARG A 242 20.70 36.01 -14.63
C ARG A 242 20.28 37.41 -14.11
N SER A 243 19.39 37.46 -13.10
CA SER A 243 18.93 38.75 -12.53
C SER A 243 19.92 39.34 -11.49
N HIS A 244 20.88 38.57 -11.03
CA HIS A 244 21.90 39.03 -10.09
C HIS A 244 23.26 39.34 -10.73
N ALA A 245 23.40 39.23 -12.05
CA ALA A 245 24.65 39.52 -12.77
C ALA A 245 24.69 40.89 -13.45
N CYS A 246 23.70 41.76 -13.21
CA CYS A 246 23.65 43.13 -13.71
C CYS A 246 23.48 44.10 -12.54
N ILE A 247 24.53 44.29 -11.75
CA ILE A 247 24.77 45.52 -10.94
C ILE A 247 26.29 45.75 -10.89
#